data_8724116bbe09ee10017e9912c1889d3c
#
_entry.id   8724116bbe09ee10017e9912c1889d3c
#
_cell.length_a   1.000
_cell.length_b   1.000
_cell.length_c   1.000
_cell.angle_alpha   90.00
_cell.angle_beta   90.00
_cell.angle_gamma   90.00
#
_symmetry.space_group_name_H-M   'P 1'
#
loop_
_entity.id
_entity.type
_entity.pdbx_description
1 polymer ?
#
loop_
_entity_poly.entity_id
_entity_poly.type
_entity_poly.pdbx_seq_one_letter_code
_entity_poly.pdbx_strand_id
1 'polypeptide(L)'
;KDADVICTDVWVSMGEPDEVWEKRIKELSPYKVTKEVMANAKESAIFLHCLPAFHDLKTKIGAAMYEKFGVKDMEVTDEVFESAQSKVFDEAENRMHTIKAVMVATLGEF
;
A
#
# COMPACT_ATOMS: atom_id res chain seq x y z
N LYS A 1 18.38 1.31 -0.39
CA LYS A 1 19.11 1.98 -1.48
C LYS A 1 19.20 1.05 -2.68
N ASP A 2 19.01 1.61 -3.89
CA ASP A 2 19.11 0.88 -5.18
C ASP A 2 18.15 -0.35 -5.28
N ALA A 3 17.05 -0.34 -4.56
CA ALA A 3 16.02 -1.37 -4.65
C ALA A 3 15.29 -1.33 -6.00
N ASP A 4 14.84 -2.48 -6.47
CA ASP A 4 14.01 -2.59 -7.68
C ASP A 4 12.52 -2.45 -7.38
N VAL A 5 12.12 -2.77 -6.15
CA VAL A 5 10.73 -2.74 -5.69
C VAL A 5 10.65 -2.13 -4.29
N ILE A 6 9.74 -1.19 -4.11
CA ILE A 6 9.30 -0.70 -2.81
C ILE A 6 7.88 -1.20 -2.58
N CYS A 7 7.68 -1.97 -1.50
CA CYS A 7 6.38 -2.51 -1.15
C CYS A 7 6.00 -2.08 0.26
N THR A 8 4.75 -1.71 0.46
CA THR A 8 4.21 -1.40 1.80
C THR A 8 2.81 -2.00 1.96
N ASP A 9 2.30 -1.94 3.18
CA ASP A 9 0.99 -2.44 3.56
C ASP A 9 0.29 -1.42 4.46
N VAL A 10 -0.99 -1.60 4.72
CA VAL A 10 -1.77 -0.77 5.65
C VAL A 10 -1.17 -0.82 7.06
N TRP A 11 -1.23 0.31 7.76
CA TRP A 11 -0.76 0.36 9.14
C TRP A 11 -1.70 -0.30 10.14
N VAL A 12 -2.98 -0.36 9.80
CA VAL A 12 -4.01 -1.02 10.60
C VAL A 12 -4.82 -1.93 9.70
N SER A 13 -4.81 -3.22 10.02
CA SER A 13 -5.54 -4.23 9.25
C SER A 13 -7.04 -4.19 9.53
N MET A 14 -7.84 -4.65 8.56
CA MET A 14 -9.27 -4.81 8.76
C MET A 14 -9.55 -5.73 9.95
N GLY A 15 -10.42 -5.28 10.86
CA GLY A 15 -10.79 -6.03 12.06
C GLY A 15 -9.94 -5.74 13.30
N GLU A 16 -8.88 -4.95 13.19
CA GLU A 16 -8.20 -4.42 14.37
C GLU A 16 -9.08 -3.33 15.04
N PRO A 17 -9.04 -3.21 16.37
CA PRO A 17 -9.84 -2.23 17.09
C PRO A 17 -9.36 -0.80 16.84
N ASP A 18 -10.27 0.18 16.94
CA ASP A 18 -9.98 1.59 16.66
C ASP A 18 -8.89 2.20 17.55
N GLU A 19 -8.68 1.64 18.74
CA GLU A 19 -7.69 2.14 19.70
C GLU A 19 -6.24 2.00 19.23
N VAL A 20 -5.97 1.10 18.26
CA VAL A 20 -4.61 0.90 17.76
C VAL A 20 -4.16 1.99 16.78
N TRP A 21 -5.10 2.73 16.16
CA TRP A 21 -4.79 3.70 15.11
C TRP A 21 -3.80 4.77 15.55
N GLU A 22 -4.05 5.42 16.69
CA GLU A 22 -3.18 6.50 17.18
C GLU A 22 -1.75 6.03 17.40
N LYS A 23 -1.60 4.87 18.02
CA LYS A 23 -0.30 4.25 18.27
C LYS A 23 0.42 3.91 16.95
N ARG A 24 -0.28 3.25 16.01
CA ARG A 24 0.29 2.85 14.72
C ARG A 24 0.69 4.05 13.87
N ILE A 25 -0.15 5.08 13.79
CA ILE A 25 0.17 6.33 13.08
C ILE A 25 1.45 6.93 13.64
N LYS A 26 1.56 7.03 14.97
CA LYS A 26 2.75 7.60 15.63
C LYS A 26 4.02 6.80 15.37
N GLU A 27 3.93 5.46 15.47
CA GLU A 27 5.07 4.57 15.32
C GLU A 27 5.51 4.39 13.87
N LEU A 28 4.56 4.38 12.92
CA LEU A 28 4.83 4.04 11.52
C LEU A 28 4.98 5.25 10.60
N SER A 29 4.58 6.46 11.04
CA SER A 29 4.75 7.68 10.24
C SER A 29 6.17 7.90 9.69
N PRO A 30 7.27 7.58 10.41
CA PRO A 30 8.61 7.70 9.86
C PRO A 30 8.92 6.75 8.70
N TYR A 31 8.09 5.72 8.51
CA TYR A 31 8.26 4.70 7.46
C TYR A 31 7.31 4.89 6.28
N LYS A 32 6.55 5.99 6.27
CA LYS A 32 5.68 6.34 5.13
C LYS A 32 6.48 6.36 3.84
N VAL A 33 5.93 5.72 2.79
CA VAL A 33 6.53 5.78 1.45
C VAL A 33 6.22 7.12 0.81
N THR A 34 7.25 7.93 0.68
CA THR A 34 7.21 9.26 0.07
C THR A 34 8.07 9.28 -1.19
N LYS A 35 8.03 10.39 -1.92
CA LYS A 35 8.91 10.60 -3.08
C LYS A 35 10.40 10.51 -2.71
N GLU A 36 10.78 10.99 -1.54
CA GLU A 36 12.16 10.91 -1.04
C GLU A 36 12.58 9.47 -0.75
N VAL A 37 11.65 8.65 -0.22
CA VAL A 37 11.88 7.21 -0.03
C VAL A 37 12.06 6.53 -1.39
N MET A 38 11.19 6.81 -2.37
CA MET A 38 11.31 6.27 -3.72
C MET A 38 12.62 6.70 -4.40
N ALA A 39 13.10 7.93 -4.16
CA ALA A 39 14.36 8.42 -4.72
C ALA A 39 15.62 7.68 -4.23
N ASN A 40 15.54 6.93 -3.12
CA ASN A 40 16.62 6.04 -2.67
C ASN A 40 16.69 4.73 -3.45
N ALA A 41 15.61 4.33 -4.10
CA ALA A 41 15.56 3.17 -4.98
C ALA A 41 16.10 3.51 -6.37
N LYS A 42 16.12 2.53 -7.27
CA LYS A 42 16.46 2.79 -8.68
C LYS A 42 15.39 3.68 -9.32
N GLU A 43 15.77 4.44 -10.33
CA GLU A 43 14.82 5.24 -11.13
C GLU A 43 13.73 4.36 -11.77
N SER A 44 14.08 3.12 -12.14
CA SER A 44 13.17 2.11 -12.67
C SER A 44 12.38 1.34 -11.60
N ALA A 45 12.55 1.66 -10.31
CA ALA A 45 11.85 0.96 -9.24
C ALA A 45 10.34 1.12 -9.34
N ILE A 46 9.62 0.06 -9.00
CA ILE A 46 8.17 0.07 -8.91
C ILE A 46 7.69 0.13 -7.46
N PHE A 47 6.52 0.74 -7.26
CA PHE A 47 5.81 0.75 -6.00
C PHE A 47 4.66 -0.25 -6.02
N LEU A 48 4.56 -1.05 -4.95
CA LEU A 48 3.52 -2.06 -4.74
C LEU A 48 2.80 -1.87 -3.40
N HIS A 49 1.51 -2.19 -3.39
CA HIS A 49 0.65 -2.18 -2.21
C HIS A 49 -0.53 -3.13 -2.42
N CYS A 50 -0.78 -3.99 -1.46
CA CYS A 50 -1.80 -5.04 -1.56
C CYS A 50 -3.26 -4.55 -1.49
N LEU A 51 -3.52 -3.27 -1.44
CA LEU A 51 -4.85 -2.64 -1.38
C LEU A 51 -5.82 -3.27 -0.32
N PRO A 52 -6.69 -2.47 0.31
CA PRO A 52 -6.88 -1.02 0.11
C PRO A 52 -5.73 -0.19 0.68
N ALA A 53 -5.46 0.99 0.11
CA ALA A 53 -4.47 1.94 0.59
C ALA A 53 -5.13 3.22 1.11
N PHE A 54 -4.51 3.86 2.10
CA PHE A 54 -4.97 5.14 2.66
C PHE A 54 -4.01 6.26 2.25
N HIS A 55 -4.15 6.74 1.02
CA HIS A 55 -3.29 7.74 0.41
C HIS A 55 -3.98 9.09 0.17
N ASP A 56 -5.32 9.14 0.33
CA ASP A 56 -6.11 10.34 0.11
C ASP A 56 -7.32 10.44 1.07
N LEU A 57 -8.16 11.48 0.88
CA LEU A 57 -9.35 11.73 1.69
C LEU A 57 -10.65 11.29 1.01
N LYS A 58 -10.60 10.63 -0.13
CA LYS A 58 -11.79 10.24 -0.91
C LYS A 58 -12.54 9.06 -0.31
N THR A 59 -11.89 8.29 0.56
CA THR A 59 -12.54 7.19 1.28
C THR A 59 -13.15 7.67 2.60
N LYS A 60 -14.24 7.01 3.05
CA LYS A 60 -14.86 7.32 4.35
C LYS A 60 -13.87 7.19 5.51
N ILE A 61 -13.03 6.16 5.49
CA ILE A 61 -12.03 5.92 6.54
C ILE A 61 -10.93 6.99 6.47
N GLY A 62 -10.42 7.33 5.28
CA GLY A 62 -9.44 8.39 5.11
C GLY A 62 -9.92 9.74 5.63
N ALA A 63 -11.16 10.12 5.33
CA ALA A 63 -11.78 11.34 5.85
C ALA A 63 -11.93 11.31 7.37
N ALA A 64 -12.41 10.21 7.96
CA ALA A 64 -12.56 10.04 9.40
C ALA A 64 -11.20 10.10 10.13
N MET A 65 -10.16 9.50 9.56
CA MET A 65 -8.82 9.54 10.13
C MET A 65 -8.20 10.94 10.06
N TYR A 66 -8.50 11.69 9.01
CA TYR A 66 -8.10 13.09 8.91
C TYR A 66 -8.77 13.96 9.98
N GLU A 67 -10.08 13.81 10.19
CA GLU A 67 -10.80 14.53 11.23
C GLU A 67 -10.27 14.21 12.63
N LYS A 68 -9.93 12.94 12.89
CA LYS A 68 -9.52 12.46 14.21
C LYS A 68 -8.04 12.71 14.51
N PHE A 69 -7.17 12.56 13.52
CA PHE A 69 -5.71 12.56 13.71
C PHE A 69 -4.96 13.60 12.86
N GLY A 70 -5.65 14.31 11.95
CA GLY A 70 -5.04 15.30 11.07
C GLY A 70 -4.13 14.71 9.98
N VAL A 71 -4.23 13.41 9.68
CA VAL A 71 -3.37 12.68 8.75
C VAL A 71 -4.08 12.54 7.41
N LYS A 72 -3.52 13.13 6.35
CA LYS A 72 -4.09 13.10 4.99
C LYS A 72 -3.84 11.79 4.25
N ASP A 73 -2.70 11.19 4.51
CA ASP A 73 -2.22 9.95 3.93
C ASP A 73 -1.48 9.15 5.02
N MET A 74 -1.46 7.87 4.91
CA MET A 74 -0.85 6.98 5.91
C MET A 74 0.42 6.33 5.38
N GLU A 75 0.35 5.09 4.97
CA GLU A 75 1.48 4.27 4.56
C GLU A 75 2.17 4.75 3.28
N VAL A 76 1.49 5.54 2.47
CA VAL A 76 2.02 6.09 1.21
C VAL A 76 1.37 7.44 0.91
N THR A 77 2.14 8.35 0.31
CA THR A 77 1.60 9.63 -0.19
C THR A 77 0.82 9.44 -1.49
N ASP A 78 -0.17 10.31 -1.73
CA ASP A 78 -0.95 10.30 -2.97
C ASP A 78 -0.05 10.48 -4.21
N GLU A 79 0.98 11.32 -4.11
CA GLU A 79 1.96 11.54 -5.18
C GLU A 79 2.67 10.24 -5.61
N VAL A 80 3.03 9.36 -4.68
CA VAL A 80 3.64 8.06 -4.99
C VAL A 80 2.61 7.08 -5.49
N PHE A 81 1.46 7.02 -4.84
CA PHE A 81 0.38 6.10 -5.19
C PHE A 81 -0.12 6.29 -6.63
N GLU A 82 -0.25 7.54 -7.08
CA GLU A 82 -0.71 7.92 -8.44
C GLU A 82 0.45 8.08 -9.45
N SER A 83 1.69 7.80 -9.05
CA SER A 83 2.86 7.95 -9.94
C SER A 83 2.93 6.86 -11.01
N ALA A 84 3.73 7.11 -12.05
CA ALA A 84 4.02 6.12 -13.10
C ALA A 84 4.76 4.87 -12.56
N GLN A 85 5.45 4.99 -11.42
CA GLN A 85 6.13 3.88 -10.75
C GLN A 85 5.15 2.98 -9.98
N SER A 86 3.94 3.45 -9.66
CA SER A 86 2.91 2.67 -8.98
C SER A 86 2.37 1.58 -9.89
N LYS A 87 2.41 0.33 -9.40
CA LYS A 87 1.88 -0.86 -10.07
C LYS A 87 0.85 -1.60 -9.20
N VAL A 88 0.20 -0.86 -8.32
CA VAL A 88 -0.73 -1.41 -7.34
C VAL A 88 -1.94 -2.08 -7.98
N PHE A 89 -2.44 -1.54 -9.09
CA PHE A 89 -3.58 -2.13 -9.80
C PHE A 89 -3.17 -3.34 -10.64
N ASP A 90 -1.98 -3.30 -11.26
CA ASP A 90 -1.41 -4.46 -11.95
C ASP A 90 -1.14 -5.61 -10.96
N GLU A 91 -0.66 -5.29 -9.75
CA GLU A 91 -0.49 -6.25 -8.66
C GLU A 91 -1.82 -6.87 -8.24
N ALA A 92 -2.87 -6.06 -8.05
CA ALA A 92 -4.20 -6.51 -7.67
C ALA A 92 -4.80 -7.45 -8.74
N GLU A 93 -4.67 -7.13 -10.01
CA GLU A 93 -5.08 -7.99 -11.11
C GLU A 93 -4.28 -9.30 -11.12
N ASN A 94 -2.97 -9.21 -10.95
CA ASN A 94 -2.07 -10.36 -10.99
C ASN A 94 -2.36 -11.38 -9.88
N ARG A 95 -2.93 -10.96 -8.75
CA ARG A 95 -3.39 -11.87 -7.70
C ARG A 95 -4.38 -12.91 -8.23
N MET A 96 -5.32 -12.49 -9.06
CA MET A 96 -6.28 -13.42 -9.71
C MET A 96 -5.55 -14.44 -10.60
N HIS A 97 -4.61 -13.98 -11.42
CA HIS A 97 -3.88 -14.83 -12.35
C HIS A 97 -2.98 -15.84 -11.62
N THR A 98 -2.29 -15.42 -10.58
CA THR A 98 -1.41 -16.30 -9.78
C THR A 98 -2.20 -17.35 -9.01
N ILE A 99 -3.32 -16.98 -8.39
CA ILE A 99 -4.20 -17.95 -7.71
C ILE A 99 -4.78 -18.95 -8.70
N LYS A 100 -5.24 -18.49 -9.88
CA LYS A 100 -5.71 -19.36 -10.94
C LYS A 100 -4.62 -20.34 -11.41
N ALA A 101 -3.39 -19.86 -11.58
CA ALA A 101 -2.26 -20.73 -11.95
C ALA A 101 -1.97 -21.81 -10.90
N VAL A 102 -2.01 -21.47 -9.62
CA VAL A 102 -1.86 -22.44 -8.51
C VAL A 102 -2.99 -23.47 -8.54
N MET A 103 -4.24 -23.05 -8.74
CA MET A 103 -5.38 -23.99 -8.83
C MET A 103 -5.22 -24.94 -10.02
N VAL A 104 -4.82 -24.44 -11.19
CA VAL A 104 -4.56 -25.28 -12.36
C VAL A 104 -3.41 -26.27 -12.09
N ALA A 105 -2.32 -25.81 -11.50
CA ALA A 105 -1.16 -26.66 -11.20
C ALA A 105 -1.44 -27.75 -10.15
N THR A 106 -2.40 -27.53 -9.25
CA THR A 106 -2.68 -28.45 -8.13
C THR A 106 -3.90 -29.34 -8.37
N LEU A 107 -4.88 -28.87 -9.11
CA LEU A 107 -6.17 -29.53 -9.31
C LEU A 107 -6.45 -29.88 -10.79
N GLY A 108 -5.67 -29.33 -11.72
CA GLY A 108 -5.83 -29.59 -13.15
C GLY A 108 -5.32 -30.99 -13.53
N GLU A 109 -5.99 -31.61 -14.47
CA GLU A 109 -5.51 -32.80 -15.17
C GLU A 109 -4.77 -32.34 -16.44
N PHE A 110 -3.52 -32.78 -16.60
CA PHE A 110 -2.67 -32.44 -17.74
C PHE A 110 -2.33 -33.71 -18.55
#